data_255e096b58058763153cf770238ec42e
#
_entry.id   255e096b58058763153cf770238ec42e
#
_cell.length_a   1.000
_cell.length_b   1.000
_cell.length_c   1.000
_cell.angle_alpha   90.00
_cell.angle_beta   90.00
_cell.angle_gamma   90.00
#
_symmetry.space_group_name_H-M   'P 1'
#
loop_
_entity.id
_entity.type
_entity.pdbx_description
1 polymer ?
#
loop_
_entity_poly.entity_id
_entity_poly.type
_entity_poly.pdbx_seq_one_letter_code
_entity_poly.pdbx_strand_id
1 'polypeptide(L)'
;MADPRALPPDARASTVVGDGETERKYNSSDAGTRNEVARSPPDEAVSDKDREFYEKYGTYDRYEITEEDCYDELGFCFPSWKKWTILSIVFTVQVSMNFNTSLYSNAVPGISEEFGVSAQAGRLGAAIFLITYAFGCELWAPWSEELGRWPILQLSLFFVNIWQIPVAIAPNFGTILAFRALGGLSTAGGSVTLGMVADMWESDNQQYAVAFIVFSSVGGSILGPVVGGFVEQFLAWRWNIWIQLIFGVATQVAHFFFVPETRTTIMMDRIAKKRRKESEKNGKPLNLWGPNELTPFKERFSFREILITWIRPFRMFLTEPIVLVLSLLSGFSDALIFMFIQSFALVYAQWDFATFSVGLAFVSIGVGYLLAWLSFIPAIKRNEKERKNKPEDERAQYESRLWWLLFTAPCLPIGLIGFAWTSTGPPLPWIASMIFAAIVGIANYAIYMATIDYMICAYGPYSASATGGNGWARDFLAGILTLPATPFFQNIPSSSNPNHLAYASTILFCISFVLVLAVYVIYWKGPVLRKRSPFAQQLAGAREQTGGRRVSAVPGLYGSRHNSIVGGSPAPGSRRGSVVRGASYASQSRVNSRPSY
;
A
#
# COMPACT_ATOMS: atom_id res chain seq x y z
N MET A 1 21.00 53.06 -29.49
CA MET A 1 21.46 54.32 -28.91
C MET A 1 21.39 54.20 -27.41
N ALA A 2 22.59 54.18 -26.78
CA ALA A 2 22.99 54.61 -25.44
C ALA A 2 22.50 53.79 -24.21
N ASP A 3 23.36 52.89 -23.74
CA ASP A 3 23.83 52.76 -22.37
C ASP A 3 24.56 54.09 -21.96
N PRO A 4 24.72 54.52 -20.72
CA PRO A 4 25.39 53.80 -19.63
C PRO A 4 25.06 54.22 -18.17
N ARG A 5 25.45 53.33 -17.22
CA ARG A 5 26.12 53.52 -15.91
C ARG A 5 25.91 54.81 -15.11
N ALA A 6 25.57 54.69 -13.81
CA ALA A 6 26.41 55.20 -12.69
C ALA A 6 25.78 54.95 -11.31
N LEU A 7 26.51 54.27 -10.41
CA LEU A 7 26.53 54.50 -8.96
C LEU A 7 27.27 55.82 -8.71
N PRO A 8 27.18 56.51 -7.58
CA PRO A 8 27.46 56.21 -6.17
C PRO A 8 26.80 57.20 -5.15
N PRO A 9 27.37 57.58 -3.97
CA PRO A 9 27.91 56.80 -2.83
C PRO A 9 27.45 57.33 -1.43
N ASP A 10 27.92 56.60 -0.38
CA ASP A 10 28.30 57.05 0.97
C ASP A 10 27.37 57.87 1.88
N ALA A 11 27.23 57.41 3.13
CA ALA A 11 27.84 58.03 4.29
C ALA A 11 27.49 57.32 5.62
N ARG A 12 28.54 56.82 6.29
CA ARG A 12 29.03 57.13 7.65
C ARG A 12 28.18 56.60 8.82
N ALA A 13 28.66 55.58 9.52
CA ALA A 13 29.62 55.60 10.63
C ALA A 13 29.12 56.27 11.91
N SER A 14 28.93 55.45 12.96
CA SER A 14 29.34 55.86 14.30
C SER A 14 29.76 54.62 15.12
N THR A 15 30.97 54.70 15.59
CA THR A 15 31.78 53.92 16.48
C THR A 15 31.20 53.85 17.89
N VAL A 16 31.30 52.69 18.58
CA VAL A 16 31.75 52.62 19.98
C VAL A 16 32.54 51.33 20.20
N VAL A 17 33.64 51.50 20.83
CA VAL A 17 34.82 50.72 21.17
C VAL A 17 34.53 49.72 22.31
N GLY A 18 35.25 48.58 22.34
CA GLY A 18 35.39 47.76 23.54
C GLY A 18 35.98 46.37 23.28
N ASP A 19 37.29 46.33 23.16
CA ASP A 19 38.35 45.41 23.58
C ASP A 19 38.06 43.92 23.82
N GLY A 20 38.93 43.07 23.23
CA GLY A 20 39.21 41.71 23.68
C GLY A 20 39.68 40.75 22.59
N GLU A 21 40.85 40.99 22.00
CA GLU A 21 41.59 40.02 21.17
C GLU A 21 41.93 38.75 21.94
N THR A 22 41.71 37.57 21.33
CA THR A 22 42.71 36.49 21.36
C THR A 22 42.54 35.59 20.12
N GLU A 23 43.38 35.88 19.11
CA GLU A 23 43.71 34.92 18.06
C GLU A 23 44.33 33.67 18.68
N ARG A 24 43.76 32.49 18.38
CA ARG A 24 44.46 31.20 18.51
C ARG A 24 44.73 30.64 17.12
N LYS A 25 45.98 30.81 16.72
CA LYS A 25 46.62 30.09 15.63
C LYS A 25 46.45 28.59 15.81
N TYR A 26 45.95 27.93 14.78
CA TYR A 26 46.00 26.51 14.65
C TYR A 26 47.41 26.05 14.31
N ASN A 27 48.13 25.52 15.28
CA ASN A 27 49.38 24.78 15.07
C ASN A 27 49.03 23.30 14.88
N SER A 28 49.34 22.79 13.67
CA SER A 28 49.36 21.37 13.33
C SER A 28 50.63 20.73 13.94
N SER A 29 50.50 20.13 15.10
CA SER A 29 51.38 19.05 15.59
C SER A 29 51.00 18.71 17.04
N ASP A 30 50.11 17.78 17.23
CA ASP A 30 50.12 16.91 18.41
C ASP A 30 49.28 15.68 18.10
N ALA A 31 49.94 14.64 17.58
CA ALA A 31 49.51 13.28 17.68
C ALA A 31 49.75 12.81 19.12
N GLY A 32 48.91 13.30 20.04
CA GLY A 32 48.91 12.93 21.45
C GLY A 32 47.76 11.99 21.71
N THR A 33 48.09 10.76 22.05
CA THR A 33 47.26 9.73 22.68
C THR A 33 46.16 10.34 23.53
N ARG A 34 44.92 10.32 23.00
CA ARG A 34 43.73 10.48 23.84
C ARG A 34 43.60 9.19 24.67
N ASN A 35 44.03 9.25 25.91
CA ASN A 35 43.60 8.37 26.97
C ASN A 35 42.07 8.54 27.07
N GLU A 36 41.30 7.65 26.46
CA GLU A 36 39.90 7.45 26.79
C GLU A 36 39.85 7.01 28.26
N VAL A 37 39.49 7.96 29.12
CA VAL A 37 39.14 7.65 30.51
C VAL A 37 37.97 6.75 30.47
N ALA A 38 38.20 5.46 30.73
CA ALA A 38 37.14 4.48 30.93
C ALA A 38 36.24 5.03 32.06
N ARG A 39 35.01 5.43 31.69
CA ARG A 39 34.01 5.86 32.67
C ARG A 39 33.70 4.65 33.54
N SER A 40 34.06 4.74 34.80
CA SER A 40 33.66 3.77 35.84
C SER A 40 32.14 3.61 35.85
N PRO A 41 31.62 2.40 36.05
CA PRO A 41 30.19 2.18 36.14
C PRO A 41 29.60 3.01 37.27
N PRO A 42 28.38 3.56 37.10
CA PRO A 42 27.68 4.21 38.20
C PRO A 42 27.42 3.17 39.32
N ASP A 43 27.55 3.58 40.57
CA ASP A 43 27.51 2.76 41.79
C ASP A 43 26.17 2.04 42.14
N GLU A 44 25.27 1.89 41.20
CA GLU A 44 24.06 1.07 41.35
C GLU A 44 24.22 -0.28 40.65
N ALA A 45 23.65 -1.33 41.21
CA ALA A 45 23.77 -2.74 40.82
C ALA A 45 23.64 -2.96 39.31
N VAL A 46 24.80 -3.03 38.63
CA VAL A 46 24.90 -3.38 37.19
C VAL A 46 24.51 -4.83 37.06
N SER A 47 23.57 -5.12 36.13
CA SER A 47 23.13 -6.49 35.89
C SER A 47 24.31 -7.36 35.41
N ASP A 48 24.31 -8.65 35.74
CA ASP A 48 25.36 -9.59 35.30
C ASP A 48 25.53 -9.59 33.77
N LYS A 49 24.44 -9.40 33.04
CA LYS A 49 24.44 -9.28 31.57
C LYS A 49 25.14 -8.00 31.07
N ASP A 50 25.03 -6.91 31.79
CA ASP A 50 25.70 -5.66 31.41
C ASP A 50 27.19 -5.71 31.75
N ARG A 51 27.60 -6.46 32.79
CA ARG A 51 29.01 -6.76 33.07
C ARG A 51 29.63 -7.63 31.98
N GLU A 52 28.99 -8.73 31.60
CA GLU A 52 29.42 -9.62 30.51
C GLU A 52 29.52 -8.83 29.18
N PHE A 53 28.56 -7.93 28.92
CA PHE A 53 28.58 -7.07 27.76
C PHE A 53 29.78 -6.12 27.77
N TYR A 54 30.07 -5.48 28.92
CA TYR A 54 31.23 -4.60 29.04
C TYR A 54 32.55 -5.35 28.92
N GLU A 55 32.69 -6.52 29.51
CA GLU A 55 33.87 -7.38 29.35
C GLU A 55 34.12 -7.76 27.88
N LYS A 56 33.05 -7.99 27.13
CA LYS A 56 33.15 -8.39 25.72
C LYS A 56 33.44 -7.24 24.77
N TYR A 57 32.85 -6.06 24.99
CA TYR A 57 32.86 -4.94 24.04
C TYR A 57 33.60 -3.69 24.55
N GLY A 58 34.00 -3.64 25.80
CA GLY A 58 34.70 -2.48 26.41
C GLY A 58 33.86 -1.21 26.59
N THR A 59 32.54 -1.31 26.38
CA THR A 59 31.60 -0.18 26.53
C THR A 59 30.22 -0.70 26.95
N TYR A 60 29.43 0.17 27.60
CA TYR A 60 28.02 -0.09 27.89
C TYR A 60 27.09 0.36 26.75
N ASP A 61 27.58 1.19 25.84
CA ASP A 61 26.80 1.72 24.72
C ASP A 61 26.72 0.67 23.60
N ARG A 62 25.51 0.49 23.02
CA ARG A 62 25.25 -0.39 21.89
C ARG A 62 25.12 0.44 20.63
N TYR A 63 25.84 0.09 19.59
CA TYR A 63 25.81 0.79 18.31
C TYR A 63 24.74 0.19 17.41
N GLU A 64 23.79 1.03 16.98
CA GLU A 64 22.77 0.63 16.03
C GLU A 64 23.30 0.72 14.60
N ILE A 65 23.06 -0.34 13.79
CA ILE A 65 23.35 -0.32 12.36
C ILE A 65 22.39 0.67 11.68
N THR A 66 22.92 1.53 10.82
CA THR A 66 22.12 2.47 10.02
C THR A 66 21.81 1.89 8.63
N GLU A 67 20.81 2.44 7.94
CA GLU A 67 20.52 2.06 6.55
C GLU A 67 21.73 2.36 5.64
N GLU A 68 22.47 3.43 5.90
CA GLU A 68 23.66 3.82 5.13
C GLU A 68 24.78 2.76 5.25
N ASP A 69 24.95 2.13 6.42
CA ASP A 69 25.98 1.12 6.67
C ASP A 69 25.74 -0.21 5.95
N CYS A 70 24.51 -0.49 5.56
CA CYS A 70 24.12 -1.77 4.95
C CYS A 70 23.28 -1.61 3.68
N TYR A 71 23.25 -0.41 3.10
CA TYR A 71 22.41 -0.08 1.94
C TYR A 71 22.54 -1.09 0.79
N ASP A 72 23.76 -1.52 0.48
CA ASP A 72 24.06 -2.47 -0.60
C ASP A 72 23.47 -3.87 -0.37
N GLU A 73 23.14 -4.24 0.88
CA GLU A 73 22.57 -5.53 1.25
C GLU A 73 21.03 -5.47 1.38
N LEU A 74 20.43 -4.27 1.33
CA LEU A 74 18.97 -4.07 1.48
C LEU A 74 18.19 -4.36 0.19
N GLY A 75 16.87 -4.45 0.32
CA GLY A 75 15.94 -4.69 -0.79
C GLY A 75 16.06 -3.69 -1.93
N PHE A 76 16.44 -2.43 -1.63
CA PHE A 76 16.67 -1.38 -2.62
C PHE A 76 17.79 -1.71 -3.61
N CYS A 77 18.80 -2.48 -3.21
CA CYS A 77 19.93 -2.88 -4.04
C CYS A 77 19.81 -4.25 -4.70
N PHE A 78 18.67 -4.93 -4.54
CA PHE A 78 18.44 -6.17 -5.27
C PHE A 78 18.53 -5.94 -6.78
N PRO A 79 19.16 -6.85 -7.55
CA PRO A 79 19.19 -6.74 -8.99
C PRO A 79 17.78 -6.74 -9.57
N SER A 80 17.57 -5.98 -10.66
CA SER A 80 16.24 -5.76 -11.25
C SER A 80 15.48 -7.05 -11.53
N TRP A 81 16.16 -8.09 -12.04
CA TRP A 81 15.52 -9.39 -12.30
C TRP A 81 14.94 -10.01 -11.01
N LYS A 82 15.67 -9.92 -9.88
CA LYS A 82 15.22 -10.46 -8.59
C LYS A 82 14.01 -9.67 -8.05
N LYS A 83 14.05 -8.32 -8.15
CA LYS A 83 12.90 -7.48 -7.77
C LYS A 83 11.65 -7.85 -8.55
N TRP A 84 11.75 -7.97 -9.88
CA TRP A 84 10.61 -8.33 -10.72
C TRP A 84 10.13 -9.77 -10.51
N THR A 85 11.03 -10.72 -10.22
CA THR A 85 10.64 -12.08 -9.86
C THR A 85 9.84 -12.09 -8.55
N ILE A 86 10.33 -11.43 -7.51
CA ILE A 86 9.61 -11.28 -6.24
C ILE A 86 8.24 -10.65 -6.50
N LEU A 87 8.23 -9.54 -7.25
CA LEU A 87 7.00 -8.81 -7.55
C LEU A 87 6.00 -9.64 -8.36
N SER A 88 6.45 -10.49 -9.29
CA SER A 88 5.57 -11.38 -10.07
C SER A 88 4.91 -12.45 -9.20
N ILE A 89 5.62 -12.96 -8.19
CA ILE A 89 5.04 -13.92 -7.25
C ILE A 89 4.05 -13.21 -6.33
N VAL A 90 4.40 -12.03 -5.82
CA VAL A 90 3.50 -11.20 -5.01
C VAL A 90 2.27 -10.77 -5.82
N PHE A 91 2.42 -10.50 -7.12
CA PHE A 91 1.33 -10.31 -8.08
C PHE A 91 0.37 -11.52 -8.06
N THR A 92 0.91 -12.73 -8.16
CA THR A 92 0.10 -13.96 -8.14
C THR A 92 -0.62 -14.15 -6.79
N VAL A 93 0.03 -13.78 -5.67
CA VAL A 93 -0.61 -13.75 -4.34
C VAL A 93 -1.83 -12.84 -4.35
N GLN A 94 -1.67 -11.61 -4.85
CA GLN A 94 -2.75 -10.62 -4.90
C GLN A 94 -3.89 -11.08 -5.83
N VAL A 95 -3.55 -11.66 -7.00
CA VAL A 95 -4.53 -12.30 -7.89
C VAL A 95 -5.31 -13.39 -7.15
N SER A 96 -4.63 -14.31 -6.45
CA SER A 96 -5.28 -15.41 -5.73
C SER A 96 -6.27 -14.91 -4.67
N MET A 97 -5.94 -13.84 -3.93
CA MET A 97 -6.80 -13.28 -2.90
C MET A 97 -8.06 -12.63 -3.48
N ASN A 98 -7.93 -11.85 -4.56
CA ASN A 98 -9.07 -11.22 -5.23
C ASN A 98 -9.92 -12.24 -6.04
N PHE A 99 -9.27 -13.25 -6.60
CA PHE A 99 -9.94 -14.39 -7.26
C PHE A 99 -10.85 -15.14 -6.28
N ASN A 100 -10.42 -15.38 -5.04
CA ASN A 100 -11.23 -15.99 -3.99
C ASN A 100 -12.52 -15.20 -3.70
N THR A 101 -12.43 -13.87 -3.78
CA THR A 101 -13.59 -13.00 -3.53
C THR A 101 -14.64 -13.14 -4.64
N SER A 102 -14.21 -13.07 -5.89
CA SER A 102 -15.09 -13.00 -7.06
C SER A 102 -15.62 -14.37 -7.50
N LEU A 103 -14.82 -15.43 -7.40
CA LEU A 103 -15.18 -16.79 -7.81
C LEU A 103 -16.37 -17.36 -7.02
N TYR A 104 -16.49 -17.02 -5.74
CA TYR A 104 -17.61 -17.46 -4.89
C TYR A 104 -18.97 -17.05 -5.45
N SER A 105 -19.08 -15.93 -6.16
CA SER A 105 -20.35 -15.45 -6.70
C SER A 105 -21.00 -16.46 -7.68
N ASN A 106 -20.17 -17.22 -8.39
CA ASN A 106 -20.64 -18.28 -9.29
C ASN A 106 -21.04 -19.57 -8.54
N ALA A 107 -20.72 -19.70 -7.27
CA ALA A 107 -21.17 -20.80 -6.45
C ALA A 107 -22.57 -20.57 -5.84
N VAL A 108 -23.07 -19.31 -5.85
CA VAL A 108 -24.32 -18.92 -5.17
C VAL A 108 -25.55 -19.72 -5.66
N PRO A 109 -25.79 -19.95 -6.98
CA PRO A 109 -26.92 -20.73 -7.42
C PRO A 109 -26.94 -22.17 -6.83
N GLY A 110 -25.80 -22.87 -6.93
CA GLY A 110 -25.65 -24.22 -6.39
C GLY A 110 -25.77 -24.30 -4.86
N ILE A 111 -25.24 -23.28 -4.14
CA ILE A 111 -25.39 -23.14 -2.68
C ILE A 111 -26.88 -22.96 -2.33
N SER A 112 -27.58 -22.10 -3.07
CA SER A 112 -29.00 -21.82 -2.83
C SER A 112 -29.87 -23.07 -3.03
N GLU A 113 -29.60 -23.86 -4.06
CA GLU A 113 -30.30 -25.11 -4.37
C GLU A 113 -30.01 -26.17 -3.29
N GLU A 114 -28.76 -26.40 -2.93
CA GLU A 114 -28.36 -27.46 -1.99
C GLU A 114 -28.84 -27.22 -0.56
N PHE A 115 -28.75 -25.97 -0.08
CA PHE A 115 -29.11 -25.64 1.31
C PHE A 115 -30.51 -25.06 1.46
N GLY A 116 -31.30 -24.94 0.37
CA GLY A 116 -32.66 -24.40 0.41
C GLY A 116 -32.71 -22.93 0.89
N VAL A 117 -31.66 -22.15 0.66
CA VAL A 117 -31.60 -20.72 1.02
C VAL A 117 -31.86 -19.84 -0.20
N SER A 118 -32.38 -18.64 0.01
CA SER A 118 -32.55 -17.70 -1.09
C SER A 118 -31.21 -17.30 -1.71
N ALA A 119 -31.16 -16.97 -3.00
CA ALA A 119 -29.99 -16.46 -3.67
C ALA A 119 -29.45 -15.19 -2.99
N GLN A 120 -30.33 -14.38 -2.39
CA GLN A 120 -29.94 -13.20 -1.60
C GLN A 120 -29.19 -13.60 -0.32
N ALA A 121 -29.61 -14.66 0.36
CA ALA A 121 -28.88 -15.23 1.49
C ALA A 121 -27.53 -15.80 1.03
N GLY A 122 -27.49 -16.54 -0.10
CA GLY A 122 -26.24 -17.05 -0.67
C GLY A 122 -25.17 -15.96 -0.91
N ARG A 123 -25.59 -14.77 -1.36
CA ARG A 123 -24.69 -13.60 -1.57
C ARG A 123 -24.09 -13.06 -0.28
N LEU A 124 -24.67 -13.33 0.91
CA LEU A 124 -24.05 -12.96 2.18
C LEU A 124 -22.64 -13.55 2.32
N GLY A 125 -22.38 -14.74 1.75
CA GLY A 125 -21.05 -15.34 1.79
C GLY A 125 -19.99 -14.55 1.01
N ALA A 126 -20.36 -13.88 -0.09
CA ALA A 126 -19.49 -12.96 -0.81
C ALA A 126 -19.30 -11.64 -0.03
N ALA A 127 -20.40 -11.07 0.43
CA ALA A 127 -20.41 -9.79 1.14
C ALA A 127 -19.64 -9.87 2.47
N ILE A 128 -19.86 -10.90 3.28
CA ILE A 128 -19.17 -11.06 4.56
C ILE A 128 -17.66 -11.25 4.37
N PHE A 129 -17.25 -11.96 3.32
CA PHE A 129 -15.83 -12.09 3.00
C PHE A 129 -15.21 -10.73 2.67
N LEU A 130 -15.81 -9.93 1.79
CA LEU A 130 -15.33 -8.59 1.43
C LEU A 130 -15.28 -7.64 2.63
N ILE A 131 -16.35 -7.63 3.44
CA ILE A 131 -16.40 -6.78 4.63
C ILE A 131 -15.29 -7.18 5.62
N THR A 132 -15.13 -8.47 5.91
CA THR A 132 -14.07 -8.94 6.82
C THR A 132 -12.68 -8.83 6.20
N TYR A 133 -12.54 -8.93 4.87
CA TYR A 133 -11.30 -8.67 4.14
C TYR A 133 -10.83 -7.22 4.31
N ALA A 134 -11.75 -6.26 4.22
CA ALA A 134 -11.44 -4.85 4.46
C ALA A 134 -10.78 -4.62 5.84
N PHE A 135 -11.34 -5.24 6.90
CA PHE A 135 -10.75 -5.17 8.24
C PHE A 135 -9.49 -6.04 8.38
N GLY A 136 -9.44 -7.19 7.69
CA GLY A 136 -8.29 -8.10 7.70
C GLY A 136 -7.01 -7.44 7.18
N CYS A 137 -7.07 -6.75 6.06
CA CYS A 137 -5.91 -6.02 5.51
C CYS A 137 -5.30 -5.04 6.51
N GLU A 138 -6.14 -4.31 7.24
CA GLU A 138 -5.69 -3.36 8.26
C GLU A 138 -5.17 -4.06 9.53
N LEU A 139 -5.74 -5.21 9.88
CA LEU A 139 -5.29 -6.03 11.00
C LEU A 139 -3.85 -6.51 10.81
N TRP A 140 -3.52 -7.02 9.61
CA TRP A 140 -2.21 -7.60 9.33
C TRP A 140 -1.11 -6.58 9.03
N ALA A 141 -1.45 -5.35 8.64
CA ALA A 141 -0.49 -4.33 8.25
C ALA A 141 0.56 -4.03 9.34
N PRO A 142 0.21 -3.70 10.60
CA PRO A 142 1.18 -3.42 11.66
C PRO A 142 2.06 -4.63 11.99
N TRP A 143 1.47 -5.83 12.00
CA TRP A 143 2.23 -7.05 12.26
C TRP A 143 3.27 -7.33 11.18
N SER A 144 2.97 -6.98 9.91
CA SER A 144 3.93 -7.14 8.83
C SER A 144 5.10 -6.15 8.90
N GLU A 145 4.91 -5.02 9.55
CA GLU A 145 5.99 -4.05 9.81
C GLU A 145 6.91 -4.49 10.94
N GLU A 146 6.37 -5.16 11.94
CA GLU A 146 7.09 -5.58 13.14
C GLU A 146 7.75 -6.98 13.00
N LEU A 147 7.02 -7.92 12.42
CA LEU A 147 7.48 -9.33 12.30
C LEU A 147 8.13 -9.63 10.95
N GLY A 148 7.95 -8.74 9.98
CA GLY A 148 8.43 -8.91 8.61
C GLY A 148 7.32 -9.22 7.61
N ARG A 149 7.58 -8.93 6.34
CA ARG A 149 6.60 -9.12 5.26
C ARG A 149 6.38 -10.59 4.94
N TRP A 150 7.48 -11.33 4.85
CA TRP A 150 7.45 -12.74 4.47
C TRP A 150 6.64 -13.63 5.44
N PRO A 151 6.89 -13.63 6.76
CA PRO A 151 6.17 -14.52 7.67
C PRO A 151 4.69 -14.17 7.78
N ILE A 152 4.34 -12.89 7.74
CA ILE A 152 2.95 -12.45 7.84
C ILE A 152 2.16 -12.82 6.58
N LEU A 153 2.74 -12.65 5.39
CA LEU A 153 2.07 -13.04 4.16
C LEU A 153 1.91 -14.57 4.05
N GLN A 154 2.91 -15.34 4.52
CA GLN A 154 2.82 -16.79 4.61
C GLN A 154 1.71 -17.25 5.57
N LEU A 155 1.63 -16.63 6.74
CA LEU A 155 0.61 -16.95 7.74
C LEU A 155 -0.80 -16.60 7.23
N SER A 156 -0.94 -15.46 6.57
CA SER A 156 -2.17 -15.03 5.92
C SER A 156 -2.61 -16.05 4.86
N LEU A 157 -1.74 -16.41 3.93
CA LEU A 157 -2.02 -17.41 2.90
C LEU A 157 -2.42 -18.76 3.50
N PHE A 158 -1.71 -19.20 4.55
CA PHE A 158 -2.04 -20.44 5.25
C PHE A 158 -3.46 -20.41 5.81
N PHE A 159 -3.84 -19.34 6.53
CA PHE A 159 -5.18 -19.22 7.08
C PHE A 159 -6.26 -19.09 6.00
N VAL A 160 -6.02 -18.29 4.97
CA VAL A 160 -6.96 -18.18 3.84
C VAL A 160 -7.20 -19.55 3.20
N ASN A 161 -6.16 -20.34 2.98
CA ASN A 161 -6.27 -21.66 2.36
C ASN A 161 -6.96 -22.68 3.28
N ILE A 162 -6.60 -22.71 4.57
CA ILE A 162 -7.19 -23.70 5.51
C ILE A 162 -8.69 -23.46 5.71
N TRP A 163 -9.15 -22.19 5.72
CA TRP A 163 -10.56 -21.87 5.86
C TRP A 163 -11.40 -22.22 4.61
N GLN A 164 -10.76 -22.43 3.44
CA GLN A 164 -11.48 -22.93 2.26
C GLN A 164 -11.94 -24.38 2.42
N ILE A 165 -11.22 -25.21 3.19
CA ILE A 165 -11.57 -26.63 3.36
C ILE A 165 -12.96 -26.79 4.00
N PRO A 166 -13.26 -26.18 5.16
CA PRO A 166 -14.61 -26.25 5.74
C PRO A 166 -15.71 -25.67 4.83
N VAL A 167 -15.38 -24.65 4.01
CA VAL A 167 -16.34 -24.10 3.04
C VAL A 167 -16.64 -25.11 1.94
N ALA A 168 -15.62 -25.84 1.43
CA ALA A 168 -15.77 -26.83 0.37
C ALA A 168 -16.60 -28.06 0.80
N ILE A 169 -16.49 -28.46 2.07
CA ILE A 169 -17.18 -29.63 2.64
C ILE A 169 -18.33 -29.24 3.58
N ALA A 170 -18.80 -28.00 3.50
CA ALA A 170 -19.77 -27.45 4.45
C ALA A 170 -21.05 -28.34 4.54
N PRO A 171 -21.45 -28.71 5.76
CA PRO A 171 -22.67 -29.47 6.00
C PRO A 171 -23.92 -28.59 6.08
N ASN A 172 -23.76 -27.29 6.26
CA ASN A 172 -24.83 -26.31 6.35
C ASN A 172 -24.34 -24.91 5.92
N PHE A 173 -25.29 -24.04 5.60
CA PHE A 173 -25.00 -22.68 5.13
C PHE A 173 -24.30 -21.82 6.18
N GLY A 174 -24.59 -22.01 7.48
CA GLY A 174 -23.92 -21.28 8.57
C GLY A 174 -22.40 -21.53 8.61
N THR A 175 -21.96 -22.76 8.31
CA THR A 175 -20.54 -23.12 8.18
C THR A 175 -19.87 -22.28 7.07
N ILE A 176 -20.53 -22.16 5.91
CA ILE A 176 -20.02 -21.33 4.81
C ILE A 176 -19.80 -19.89 5.27
N LEU A 177 -20.80 -19.27 5.92
CA LEU A 177 -20.71 -17.89 6.38
C LEU A 177 -19.58 -17.69 7.40
N ALA A 178 -19.49 -18.59 8.39
CA ALA A 178 -18.47 -18.49 9.44
C ALA A 178 -17.03 -18.55 8.86
N PHE A 179 -16.77 -19.53 7.99
CA PHE A 179 -15.43 -19.71 7.42
C PHE A 179 -15.12 -18.72 6.29
N ARG A 180 -16.12 -18.19 5.60
CA ARG A 180 -15.95 -17.04 4.72
C ARG A 180 -15.55 -15.78 5.49
N ALA A 181 -16.18 -15.53 6.65
CA ALA A 181 -15.79 -14.41 7.52
C ALA A 181 -14.35 -14.55 8.04
N LEU A 182 -13.96 -15.75 8.50
CA LEU A 182 -12.59 -16.03 8.95
C LEU A 182 -11.58 -15.92 7.81
N GLY A 183 -11.94 -16.42 6.62
CA GLY A 183 -11.12 -16.30 5.41
C GLY A 183 -10.84 -14.85 5.03
N GLY A 184 -11.87 -14.00 5.01
CA GLY A 184 -11.71 -12.57 4.75
C GLY A 184 -10.82 -11.89 5.79
N LEU A 185 -11.07 -12.13 7.09
CA LEU A 185 -10.27 -11.56 8.17
C LEU A 185 -8.79 -12.00 8.12
N SER A 186 -8.53 -13.17 7.56
CA SER A 186 -7.16 -13.71 7.43
C SER A 186 -6.39 -13.11 6.25
N THR A 187 -7.02 -12.31 5.39
CA THR A 187 -6.40 -11.81 4.17
C THR A 187 -5.55 -10.57 4.42
N ALA A 188 -4.26 -10.64 4.09
CA ALA A 188 -3.28 -9.56 4.29
C ALA A 188 -2.77 -8.93 2.96
N GLY A 189 -3.26 -9.41 1.80
CA GLY A 189 -2.69 -9.10 0.50
C GLY A 189 -2.57 -7.61 0.19
N GLY A 190 -3.66 -6.86 0.31
CA GLY A 190 -3.72 -5.46 -0.14
C GLY A 190 -2.67 -4.55 0.51
N SER A 191 -2.51 -4.61 1.82
CA SER A 191 -1.59 -3.74 2.56
C SER A 191 -0.14 -4.24 2.53
N VAL A 192 0.09 -5.55 2.70
CA VAL A 192 1.44 -6.12 2.77
C VAL A 192 2.14 -6.06 1.44
N THR A 193 1.45 -6.32 0.32
CA THR A 193 2.04 -6.30 -1.02
C THR A 193 2.52 -4.91 -1.43
N LEU A 194 1.75 -3.86 -1.13
CA LEU A 194 2.17 -2.47 -1.35
C LEU A 194 3.36 -2.10 -0.46
N GLY A 195 3.37 -2.59 0.79
CA GLY A 195 4.51 -2.43 1.69
C GLY A 195 5.78 -3.07 1.15
N MET A 196 5.70 -4.26 0.53
CA MET A 196 6.85 -4.90 -0.12
C MET A 196 7.39 -4.09 -1.31
N VAL A 197 6.53 -3.44 -2.08
CA VAL A 197 6.96 -2.52 -3.13
C VAL A 197 7.76 -1.36 -2.54
N ALA A 198 7.26 -0.74 -1.47
CA ALA A 198 7.96 0.36 -0.79
C ALA A 198 9.30 -0.05 -0.17
N ASP A 199 9.43 -1.31 0.27
CA ASP A 199 10.68 -1.87 0.82
C ASP A 199 11.75 -2.19 -0.26
N MET A 200 11.37 -2.26 -1.56
CA MET A 200 12.28 -2.64 -2.66
C MET A 200 12.54 -1.53 -3.68
N TRP A 201 11.66 -0.53 -3.81
CA TRP A 201 11.80 0.56 -4.77
C TRP A 201 11.83 1.91 -4.09
N GLU A 202 12.73 2.76 -4.55
CA GLU A 202 12.71 4.17 -4.18
C GLU A 202 11.48 4.88 -4.74
N SER A 203 11.03 5.91 -4.05
CA SER A 203 9.80 6.66 -4.37
C SER A 203 9.71 7.15 -5.82
N ASP A 204 10.84 7.41 -6.48
CA ASP A 204 10.87 7.90 -7.86
C ASP A 204 10.56 6.81 -8.88
N ASN A 205 11.03 5.57 -8.62
CA ASN A 205 10.87 4.41 -9.52
C ASN A 205 9.73 3.49 -9.11
N GLN A 206 9.08 3.79 -7.98
CA GLN A 206 8.04 2.95 -7.38
C GLN A 206 6.77 2.85 -8.25
N GLN A 207 6.47 3.88 -9.06
CA GLN A 207 5.22 3.96 -9.82
C GLN A 207 4.97 2.75 -10.74
N TYR A 208 6.02 2.23 -11.40
CA TYR A 208 5.89 1.04 -12.26
C TYR A 208 5.53 -0.22 -11.46
N ALA A 209 6.14 -0.40 -10.30
CA ALA A 209 5.89 -1.54 -9.43
C ALA A 209 4.49 -1.48 -8.81
N VAL A 210 4.06 -0.28 -8.37
CA VAL A 210 2.69 -0.05 -7.87
C VAL A 210 1.66 -0.32 -8.96
N ALA A 211 1.88 0.18 -10.19
CA ALA A 211 0.98 -0.07 -11.32
C ALA A 211 0.82 -1.58 -11.62
N PHE A 212 1.90 -2.35 -11.51
CA PHE A 212 1.87 -3.79 -11.71
C PHE A 212 1.07 -4.50 -10.62
N ILE A 213 1.26 -4.15 -9.34
CA ILE A 213 0.50 -4.73 -8.22
C ILE A 213 -0.98 -4.32 -8.26
N VAL A 214 -1.29 -3.07 -8.60
CA VAL A 214 -2.69 -2.63 -8.79
C VAL A 214 -3.36 -3.45 -9.89
N PHE A 215 -2.66 -3.76 -10.99
CA PHE A 215 -3.19 -4.61 -12.05
C PHE A 215 -3.54 -6.02 -11.56
N SER A 216 -2.74 -6.60 -10.65
CA SER A 216 -3.04 -7.92 -10.07
C SER A 216 -4.30 -7.90 -9.20
N SER A 217 -4.53 -6.83 -8.47
CA SER A 217 -5.70 -6.68 -7.61
C SER A 217 -6.99 -6.68 -8.44
N VAL A 218 -7.09 -5.80 -9.43
CA VAL A 218 -8.29 -5.72 -10.28
C VAL A 218 -8.43 -6.91 -11.23
N GLY A 219 -7.30 -7.46 -11.71
CA GLY A 219 -7.28 -8.63 -12.58
C GLY A 219 -7.82 -9.89 -11.91
N GLY A 220 -7.52 -10.08 -10.62
CA GLY A 220 -8.06 -11.20 -9.83
C GLY A 220 -9.58 -11.21 -9.77
N SER A 221 -10.21 -10.04 -9.64
CA SER A 221 -11.67 -9.89 -9.60
C SER A 221 -12.35 -10.27 -10.93
N ILE A 222 -11.65 -10.11 -12.06
CA ILE A 222 -12.17 -10.50 -13.38
C ILE A 222 -11.98 -11.99 -13.66
N LEU A 223 -10.86 -12.56 -13.24
CA LEU A 223 -10.58 -13.98 -13.44
C LEU A 223 -11.60 -14.87 -12.72
N GLY A 224 -12.17 -14.42 -11.59
CA GLY A 224 -13.20 -15.15 -10.86
C GLY A 224 -14.43 -15.49 -11.69
N PRO A 225 -15.17 -14.51 -12.21
CA PRO A 225 -16.31 -14.76 -13.06
C PRO A 225 -15.98 -15.54 -14.33
N VAL A 226 -14.81 -15.30 -14.95
CA VAL A 226 -14.39 -16.04 -16.15
C VAL A 226 -14.25 -17.53 -15.84
N VAL A 227 -13.47 -17.91 -14.84
CA VAL A 227 -13.31 -19.32 -14.43
C VAL A 227 -14.59 -19.86 -13.83
N GLY A 228 -15.25 -19.08 -12.98
CA GLY A 228 -16.48 -19.45 -12.29
C GLY A 228 -17.63 -19.74 -13.25
N GLY A 229 -17.75 -19.01 -14.36
CA GLY A 229 -18.76 -19.28 -15.38
C GLY A 229 -18.62 -20.66 -16.02
N PHE A 230 -17.39 -21.13 -16.26
CA PHE A 230 -17.16 -22.51 -16.72
C PHE A 230 -17.46 -23.53 -15.62
N VAL A 231 -17.07 -23.26 -14.39
CA VAL A 231 -17.34 -24.17 -13.27
C VAL A 231 -18.84 -24.29 -13.02
N GLU A 232 -19.58 -23.19 -13.00
CA GLU A 232 -21.02 -23.16 -12.81
C GLU A 232 -21.76 -23.91 -13.90
N GLN A 233 -21.29 -23.86 -15.16
CA GLN A 233 -21.91 -24.52 -16.30
C GLN A 233 -21.65 -26.04 -16.33
N PHE A 234 -20.43 -26.48 -15.96
CA PHE A 234 -19.98 -27.86 -16.23
C PHE A 234 -19.67 -28.70 -14.99
N LEU A 235 -19.54 -28.05 -13.80
CA LEU A 235 -19.11 -28.73 -12.58
C LEU A 235 -20.05 -28.39 -11.41
N ALA A 236 -19.94 -29.14 -10.32
CA ALA A 236 -20.62 -28.80 -9.06
C ALA A 236 -20.05 -27.53 -8.45
N TRP A 237 -20.90 -26.73 -7.78
CA TRP A 237 -20.51 -25.45 -7.18
C TRP A 237 -19.28 -25.53 -6.25
N ARG A 238 -19.07 -26.67 -5.56
CA ARG A 238 -17.93 -26.90 -4.67
C ARG A 238 -16.58 -26.80 -5.38
N TRP A 239 -16.54 -27.05 -6.69
CA TRP A 239 -15.31 -26.89 -7.47
C TRP A 239 -14.81 -25.45 -7.53
N ASN A 240 -15.69 -24.45 -7.39
CA ASN A 240 -15.24 -23.07 -7.24
C ASN A 240 -14.31 -22.92 -6.01
N ILE A 241 -14.62 -23.60 -4.91
CA ILE A 241 -13.83 -23.54 -3.68
C ILE A 241 -12.57 -24.39 -3.80
N TRP A 242 -12.65 -25.58 -4.40
CA TRP A 242 -11.47 -26.44 -4.60
C TRP A 242 -10.45 -25.83 -5.56
N ILE A 243 -10.88 -25.22 -6.66
CA ILE A 243 -9.98 -24.52 -7.61
C ILE A 243 -9.29 -23.36 -6.91
N GLN A 244 -10.01 -22.58 -6.10
CA GLN A 244 -9.43 -21.53 -5.29
C GLN A 244 -8.37 -22.07 -4.31
N LEU A 245 -8.67 -23.16 -3.61
CA LEU A 245 -7.74 -23.79 -2.69
C LEU A 245 -6.46 -24.27 -3.40
N ILE A 246 -6.59 -24.96 -4.52
CA ILE A 246 -5.46 -25.44 -5.32
C ILE A 246 -4.59 -24.25 -5.78
N PHE A 247 -5.20 -23.20 -6.31
CA PHE A 247 -4.49 -22.00 -6.75
C PHE A 247 -3.82 -21.28 -5.56
N GLY A 248 -4.52 -21.17 -4.43
CA GLY A 248 -3.97 -20.56 -3.21
C GLY A 248 -2.78 -21.33 -2.64
N VAL A 249 -2.85 -22.67 -2.59
CA VAL A 249 -1.74 -23.51 -2.13
C VAL A 249 -0.55 -23.43 -3.08
N ALA A 250 -0.78 -23.49 -4.39
CA ALA A 250 0.28 -23.33 -5.39
C ALA A 250 0.99 -21.99 -5.25
N THR A 251 0.22 -20.92 -5.05
CA THR A 251 0.73 -19.56 -4.81
C THR A 251 1.52 -19.48 -3.50
N GLN A 252 1.03 -20.11 -2.43
CA GLN A 252 1.72 -20.16 -1.14
C GLN A 252 3.06 -20.87 -1.24
N VAL A 253 3.12 -22.01 -1.94
CA VAL A 253 4.34 -22.76 -2.20
C VAL A 253 5.34 -21.91 -3.01
N ALA A 254 4.88 -21.25 -4.07
CA ALA A 254 5.72 -20.35 -4.86
C ALA A 254 6.27 -19.20 -4.00
N HIS A 255 5.45 -18.58 -3.17
CA HIS A 255 5.87 -17.51 -2.26
C HIS A 255 6.89 -18.03 -1.23
N PHE A 256 6.71 -19.22 -0.69
CA PHE A 256 7.62 -19.81 0.30
C PHE A 256 9.04 -19.98 -0.24
N PHE A 257 9.20 -20.49 -1.46
CA PHE A 257 10.50 -20.81 -2.03
C PHE A 257 11.21 -19.62 -2.69
N PHE A 258 10.47 -18.69 -3.29
CA PHE A 258 11.07 -17.69 -4.16
C PHE A 258 11.07 -16.27 -3.59
N VAL A 259 10.24 -15.98 -2.58
CA VAL A 259 10.18 -14.65 -1.99
C VAL A 259 10.99 -14.61 -0.70
N PRO A 260 12.06 -13.80 -0.63
CA PRO A 260 12.79 -13.55 0.62
C PRO A 260 12.08 -12.51 1.48
N GLU A 261 12.58 -12.31 2.70
CA GLU A 261 12.19 -11.15 3.52
C GLU A 261 12.64 -9.85 2.85
N THR A 262 11.75 -8.86 2.84
CA THR A 262 11.99 -7.55 2.20
C THR A 262 11.97 -6.38 3.19
N ARG A 263 11.44 -6.58 4.41
CA ARG A 263 11.35 -5.52 5.40
C ARG A 263 12.73 -5.04 5.84
N THR A 264 13.03 -3.75 5.63
CA THR A 264 14.33 -3.14 5.88
C THR A 264 14.82 -3.36 7.32
N THR A 265 13.98 -3.12 8.34
CA THR A 265 14.35 -3.28 9.75
C THR A 265 14.75 -4.73 10.09
N ILE A 266 14.01 -5.72 9.59
CA ILE A 266 14.30 -7.14 9.79
C ILE A 266 15.58 -7.57 9.04
N MET A 267 15.79 -6.99 7.85
CA MET A 267 17.04 -7.24 7.11
C MET A 267 18.24 -6.66 7.85
N MET A 268 18.14 -5.45 8.39
CA MET A 268 19.18 -4.83 9.22
C MET A 268 19.53 -5.68 10.44
N ASP A 269 18.53 -6.22 11.16
CA ASP A 269 18.76 -7.15 12.27
C ASP A 269 19.55 -8.40 11.83
N ARG A 270 19.17 -8.99 10.69
CA ARG A 270 19.86 -10.17 10.15
C ARG A 270 21.29 -9.85 9.73
N ILE A 271 21.52 -8.70 9.11
CA ILE A 271 22.86 -8.23 8.69
C ILE A 271 23.73 -7.95 9.92
N ALA A 272 23.23 -7.22 10.91
CA ALA A 272 23.96 -6.95 12.15
C ALA A 272 24.36 -8.25 12.85
N LYS A 273 23.42 -9.20 12.98
CA LYS A 273 23.67 -10.52 13.56
C LYS A 273 24.69 -11.35 12.77
N LYS A 274 24.63 -11.28 11.44
CA LYS A 274 25.60 -11.97 10.57
C LYS A 274 26.99 -11.37 10.74
N ARG A 275 27.13 -10.04 10.67
CA ARG A 275 28.40 -9.33 10.84
C ARG A 275 29.02 -9.56 12.22
N ARG A 276 28.21 -9.58 13.31
CA ARG A 276 28.67 -9.95 14.65
C ARG A 276 29.23 -11.36 14.71
N LYS A 277 28.51 -12.35 14.17
CA LYS A 277 28.97 -13.76 14.14
C LYS A 277 30.25 -13.96 13.32
N GLU A 278 30.40 -13.25 12.21
CA GLU A 278 31.61 -13.31 11.37
C GLU A 278 32.80 -12.67 12.08
N SER A 279 32.61 -11.54 12.73
CA SER A 279 33.63 -10.83 13.49
C SER A 279 34.08 -11.63 14.73
N GLU A 280 33.14 -12.29 15.41
CA GLU A 280 33.41 -13.15 16.56
C GLU A 280 34.27 -14.36 16.18
N LYS A 281 34.02 -14.97 15.00
CA LYS A 281 34.87 -16.03 14.46
C LYS A 281 36.30 -15.57 14.17
N ASN A 282 36.48 -14.30 13.85
CA ASN A 282 37.76 -13.66 13.58
C ASN A 282 38.44 -13.11 14.84
N GLY A 283 37.93 -13.44 16.04
CA GLY A 283 38.50 -13.04 17.33
C GLY A 283 38.35 -11.55 17.69
N LYS A 284 37.55 -10.78 16.95
CA LYS A 284 37.32 -9.35 17.22
C LYS A 284 35.81 -9.13 17.40
N PRO A 285 35.29 -9.07 18.63
CA PRO A 285 33.87 -8.84 18.85
C PRO A 285 33.43 -7.48 18.31
N LEU A 286 32.43 -7.48 17.41
CA LEU A 286 31.86 -6.28 16.81
C LEU A 286 30.60 -5.87 17.58
N ASN A 287 30.60 -4.64 18.13
CA ASN A 287 29.45 -4.09 18.85
C ASN A 287 28.50 -3.38 17.88
N LEU A 288 27.74 -4.17 17.11
CA LEU A 288 26.80 -3.66 16.10
C LEU A 288 25.46 -4.39 16.24
N TRP A 289 24.37 -3.67 16.40
CA TRP A 289 23.04 -4.21 16.73
C TRP A 289 22.00 -3.72 15.74
N GLY A 290 21.01 -4.56 15.45
CA GLY A 290 19.89 -4.15 14.63
C GLY A 290 18.86 -3.33 15.42
N PRO A 291 18.01 -2.55 14.72
CA PRO A 291 17.03 -1.66 15.36
C PRO A 291 16.04 -2.41 16.25
N ASN A 292 15.64 -3.61 15.87
CA ASN A 292 14.71 -4.43 16.63
C ASN A 292 15.37 -5.19 17.79
N GLU A 293 16.69 -5.38 17.76
CA GLU A 293 17.43 -6.03 18.85
C GLU A 293 17.65 -5.11 20.05
N LEU A 294 17.64 -3.78 19.83
CA LEU A 294 17.86 -2.78 20.88
C LEU A 294 16.60 -2.52 21.73
N THR A 295 15.42 -2.77 21.18
CA THR A 295 14.15 -2.56 21.88
C THR A 295 13.58 -3.87 22.41
N PRO A 296 13.28 -3.99 23.72
CA PRO A 296 12.69 -5.19 24.29
C PRO A 296 11.34 -5.52 23.64
N PHE A 297 11.06 -6.80 23.46
CA PHE A 297 9.82 -7.28 22.84
C PHE A 297 8.56 -6.68 23.48
N LYS A 298 8.51 -6.55 24.79
CA LYS A 298 7.38 -5.95 25.51
C LYS A 298 7.16 -4.47 25.20
N GLU A 299 8.22 -3.73 24.91
CA GLU A 299 8.12 -2.31 24.55
C GLU A 299 7.70 -2.14 23.08
N ARG A 300 8.10 -3.07 22.20
CA ARG A 300 7.70 -3.09 20.80
C ARG A 300 6.22 -3.44 20.62
N PHE A 301 5.70 -4.38 21.42
CA PHE A 301 4.33 -4.86 21.34
C PHE A 301 3.44 -4.25 22.44
N SER A 302 3.46 -2.92 22.56
CA SER A 302 2.48 -2.21 23.37
C SER A 302 1.10 -2.28 22.70
N PHE A 303 0.13 -2.91 23.36
CA PHE A 303 -1.25 -3.01 22.86
C PHE A 303 -1.84 -1.64 22.50
N ARG A 304 -1.50 -0.61 23.27
CA ARG A 304 -1.93 0.77 23.00
C ARG A 304 -1.41 1.30 21.67
N GLU A 305 -0.15 1.03 21.33
CA GLU A 305 0.46 1.50 20.08
C GLU A 305 -0.06 0.74 18.87
N ILE A 306 -0.26 -0.57 19.00
CA ILE A 306 -0.91 -1.40 17.98
C ILE A 306 -2.33 -0.87 17.72
N LEU A 307 -3.10 -0.58 18.77
CA LEU A 307 -4.44 -0.04 18.63
C LEU A 307 -4.46 1.35 17.98
N ILE A 308 -3.52 2.23 18.33
CA ILE A 308 -3.38 3.56 17.68
C ILE A 308 -3.06 3.40 16.20
N THR A 309 -2.15 2.50 15.85
CA THR A 309 -1.78 2.22 14.46
C THR A 309 -2.96 1.63 13.68
N TRP A 310 -3.73 0.77 14.32
CA TRP A 310 -4.91 0.15 13.75
C TRP A 310 -6.05 1.14 13.48
N ILE A 311 -6.27 2.09 14.38
CA ILE A 311 -7.33 3.10 14.25
C ILE A 311 -6.93 4.22 13.27
N ARG A 312 -5.64 4.41 13.03
CA ARG A 312 -5.12 5.52 12.21
C ARG A 312 -5.68 5.56 10.78
N PRO A 313 -5.76 4.48 10.00
CA PRO A 313 -6.37 4.49 8.67
C PRO A 313 -7.81 4.99 8.67
N PHE A 314 -8.62 4.52 9.62
CA PHE A 314 -10.02 4.93 9.77
C PHE A 314 -10.13 6.40 10.18
N ARG A 315 -9.26 6.85 11.08
CA ARG A 315 -9.20 8.26 11.47
C ARG A 315 -8.82 9.13 10.27
N MET A 316 -7.79 8.75 9.50
CA MET A 316 -7.39 9.49 8.31
C MET A 316 -8.51 9.51 7.27
N PHE A 317 -9.19 8.40 7.04
CA PHE A 317 -10.34 8.33 6.14
C PHE A 317 -11.44 9.34 6.54
N LEU A 318 -11.74 9.49 7.83
CA LEU A 318 -12.80 10.38 8.30
C LEU A 318 -12.37 11.85 8.42
N THR A 319 -11.10 12.13 8.73
CA THR A 319 -10.63 13.50 9.05
C THR A 319 -9.94 14.20 7.89
N GLU A 320 -9.40 13.45 6.91
CA GLU A 320 -8.65 14.00 5.78
C GLU A 320 -9.54 14.09 4.53
N PRO A 321 -9.94 15.28 4.07
CA PRO A 321 -10.86 15.42 2.93
C PRO A 321 -10.36 14.78 1.63
N ILE A 322 -9.03 14.82 1.40
CA ILE A 322 -8.41 14.21 0.23
C ILE A 322 -8.53 12.69 0.30
N VAL A 323 -8.20 12.09 1.46
CA VAL A 323 -8.30 10.64 1.66
C VAL A 323 -9.75 10.20 1.53
N LEU A 324 -10.69 10.92 2.16
CA LEU A 324 -12.12 10.60 2.12
C LEU A 324 -12.65 10.57 0.68
N VAL A 325 -12.46 11.65 -0.08
CA VAL A 325 -13.03 11.78 -1.43
C VAL A 325 -12.41 10.77 -2.40
N LEU A 326 -11.08 10.62 -2.38
CA LEU A 326 -10.40 9.67 -3.25
C LEU A 326 -10.72 8.22 -2.88
N SER A 327 -10.89 7.92 -1.60
CA SER A 327 -11.28 6.59 -1.13
C SER A 327 -12.74 6.26 -1.46
N LEU A 328 -13.65 7.23 -1.36
CA LEU A 328 -15.05 7.03 -1.78
C LEU A 328 -15.15 6.79 -3.28
N LEU A 329 -14.40 7.52 -4.09
CA LEU A 329 -14.36 7.31 -5.53
C LEU A 329 -13.77 5.93 -5.87
N SER A 330 -12.65 5.57 -5.25
CA SER A 330 -12.00 4.27 -5.45
C SER A 330 -12.91 3.13 -5.01
N GLY A 331 -13.51 3.25 -3.83
CA GLY A 331 -14.43 2.25 -3.28
C GLY A 331 -15.71 2.10 -4.10
N PHE A 332 -16.29 3.21 -4.55
CA PHE A 332 -17.46 3.16 -5.43
C PHE A 332 -17.13 2.50 -6.78
N SER A 333 -15.99 2.86 -7.37
CA SER A 333 -15.54 2.29 -8.64
C SER A 333 -15.30 0.78 -8.56
N ASP A 334 -14.72 0.30 -7.45
CA ASP A 334 -14.51 -1.13 -7.23
C ASP A 334 -15.82 -1.87 -6.94
N ALA A 335 -16.71 -1.27 -6.13
CA ALA A 335 -18.02 -1.79 -5.86
C ALA A 335 -18.85 -2.01 -7.13
N LEU A 336 -18.70 -1.16 -8.16
CA LEU A 336 -19.35 -1.34 -9.45
C LEU A 336 -18.96 -2.65 -10.12
N ILE A 337 -17.70 -3.08 -10.00
CA ILE A 337 -17.24 -4.36 -10.57
C ILE A 337 -17.97 -5.54 -9.90
N PHE A 338 -18.09 -5.50 -8.57
CA PHE A 338 -18.84 -6.52 -7.83
C PHE A 338 -20.36 -6.46 -8.10
N MET A 339 -20.91 -5.27 -8.31
CA MET A 339 -22.29 -5.11 -8.77
C MET A 339 -22.49 -5.68 -10.18
N PHE A 340 -21.51 -5.50 -11.09
CA PHE A 340 -21.55 -6.10 -12.42
C PHE A 340 -21.48 -7.62 -12.38
N ILE A 341 -20.74 -8.23 -11.43
CA ILE A 341 -20.75 -9.68 -11.22
C ILE A 341 -22.17 -10.19 -10.97
N GLN A 342 -23.00 -9.41 -10.28
CA GLN A 342 -24.41 -9.78 -10.04
C GLN A 342 -25.35 -9.40 -11.20
N SER A 343 -25.08 -8.33 -11.93
CA SER A 343 -25.98 -7.79 -12.95
C SER A 343 -25.74 -8.36 -14.35
N PHE A 344 -24.54 -8.81 -14.69
CA PHE A 344 -24.24 -9.34 -16.03
C PHE A 344 -25.09 -10.56 -16.39
N ALA A 345 -25.39 -11.43 -15.42
CA ALA A 345 -26.30 -12.53 -15.64
C ALA A 345 -27.71 -12.02 -16.06
N LEU A 346 -28.20 -10.95 -15.44
CA LEU A 346 -29.48 -10.32 -15.77
C LEU A 346 -29.44 -9.62 -17.15
N VAL A 347 -28.35 -8.93 -17.43
CA VAL A 347 -28.20 -8.19 -18.69
C VAL A 347 -28.10 -9.13 -19.86
N TYR A 348 -27.20 -10.12 -19.82
CA TYR A 348 -26.92 -11.00 -20.96
C TYR A 348 -27.92 -12.14 -21.13
N ALA A 349 -28.78 -12.39 -20.12
CA ALA A 349 -29.96 -13.26 -20.28
C ALA A 349 -30.90 -12.79 -21.40
N GLN A 350 -30.92 -11.46 -21.71
CA GLN A 350 -31.75 -10.90 -22.78
C GLN A 350 -31.29 -11.32 -24.19
N TRP A 351 -30.05 -11.84 -24.32
CA TRP A 351 -29.47 -12.37 -25.56
C TRP A 351 -29.23 -13.90 -25.49
N ASP A 352 -29.87 -14.59 -24.54
CA ASP A 352 -29.77 -16.04 -24.34
C ASP A 352 -28.33 -16.54 -24.16
N PHE A 353 -27.49 -15.78 -23.47
CA PHE A 353 -26.13 -16.18 -23.18
C PHE A 353 -26.10 -17.35 -22.19
N ALA A 354 -25.31 -18.38 -22.53
CA ALA A 354 -24.99 -19.45 -21.58
C ALA A 354 -24.14 -18.92 -20.42
N THR A 355 -24.17 -19.57 -19.27
CA THR A 355 -23.49 -19.11 -18.04
C THR A 355 -21.99 -18.85 -18.25
N PHE A 356 -21.29 -19.75 -18.98
CA PHE A 356 -19.87 -19.51 -19.29
C PHE A 356 -19.64 -18.28 -20.18
N SER A 357 -20.59 -17.98 -21.09
CA SER A 357 -20.52 -16.81 -21.97
C SER A 357 -20.69 -15.51 -21.17
N VAL A 358 -21.54 -15.51 -20.14
CA VAL A 358 -21.67 -14.40 -19.18
C VAL A 358 -20.35 -14.19 -18.45
N GLY A 359 -19.68 -15.26 -18.00
CA GLY A 359 -18.35 -15.20 -17.42
C GLY A 359 -17.32 -14.59 -18.38
N LEU A 360 -17.34 -14.99 -19.66
CA LEU A 360 -16.44 -14.43 -20.69
C LEU A 360 -16.71 -12.95 -20.98
N ALA A 361 -17.92 -12.43 -20.75
CA ALA A 361 -18.21 -11.01 -20.92
C ALA A 361 -17.34 -10.11 -20.03
N PHE A 362 -16.85 -10.61 -18.89
CA PHE A 362 -15.92 -9.90 -18.02
C PHE A 362 -14.54 -9.65 -18.65
N VAL A 363 -14.17 -10.42 -19.68
CA VAL A 363 -12.92 -10.17 -20.44
C VAL A 363 -12.92 -8.76 -21.02
N SER A 364 -14.08 -8.19 -21.37
CA SER A 364 -14.18 -6.82 -21.86
C SER A 364 -13.65 -5.80 -20.83
N ILE A 365 -13.98 -5.97 -19.54
CA ILE A 365 -13.46 -5.13 -18.45
C ILE A 365 -11.95 -5.36 -18.31
N GLY A 366 -11.47 -6.60 -18.42
CA GLY A 366 -10.05 -6.93 -18.44
C GLY A 366 -9.27 -6.24 -19.57
N VAL A 367 -9.85 -6.15 -20.75
CA VAL A 367 -9.28 -5.35 -21.86
C VAL A 367 -9.20 -3.88 -21.47
N GLY A 368 -10.23 -3.33 -20.81
CA GLY A 368 -10.20 -1.97 -20.27
C GLY A 368 -9.04 -1.75 -19.29
N TYR A 369 -8.79 -2.69 -18.37
CA TYR A 369 -7.66 -2.64 -17.45
C TYR A 369 -6.32 -2.62 -18.17
N LEU A 370 -6.16 -3.49 -19.18
CA LEU A 370 -4.93 -3.55 -19.97
C LEU A 370 -4.67 -2.24 -20.71
N LEU A 371 -5.69 -1.66 -21.35
CA LEU A 371 -5.60 -0.39 -22.05
C LEU A 371 -5.22 0.75 -21.08
N ALA A 372 -5.83 0.78 -19.90
CA ALA A 372 -5.50 1.76 -18.86
C ALA A 372 -4.05 1.60 -18.37
N TRP A 373 -3.61 0.38 -18.09
CA TRP A 373 -2.23 0.09 -17.68
C TRP A 373 -1.22 0.53 -18.73
N LEU A 374 -1.46 0.23 -20.02
CA LEU A 374 -0.59 0.67 -21.11
C LEU A 374 -0.57 2.19 -21.25
N SER A 375 -1.73 2.86 -21.09
CA SER A 375 -1.82 4.32 -21.17
C SER A 375 -1.15 5.04 -19.99
N PHE A 376 -0.95 4.35 -18.86
CA PHE A 376 -0.27 4.90 -17.69
C PHE A 376 1.25 5.02 -17.87
N ILE A 377 1.87 4.16 -18.70
CA ILE A 377 3.31 4.18 -18.95
C ILE A 377 3.81 5.55 -19.46
N PRO A 378 3.20 6.15 -20.50
CA PRO A 378 3.59 7.50 -20.94
C PRO A 378 3.25 8.58 -19.89
N ALA A 379 2.20 8.39 -19.09
CA ALA A 379 1.86 9.32 -18.02
C ALA A 379 2.93 9.36 -16.91
N ILE A 380 3.50 8.21 -16.53
CA ILE A 380 4.64 8.14 -15.59
C ILE A 380 5.82 8.97 -16.10
N LYS A 381 6.22 8.76 -17.35
CA LYS A 381 7.36 9.48 -17.96
C LYS A 381 7.12 10.99 -17.98
N ARG A 382 5.90 11.41 -18.29
CA ARG A 382 5.52 12.83 -18.24
C ARG A 382 5.59 13.38 -16.82
N ASN A 383 5.02 12.69 -15.85
CA ASN A 383 5.03 13.11 -14.45
C ASN A 383 6.46 13.23 -13.90
N GLU A 384 7.33 12.28 -14.25
CA GLU A 384 8.75 12.31 -13.89
C GLU A 384 9.46 13.52 -14.50
N LYS A 385 9.23 13.80 -15.79
CA LYS A 385 9.79 14.98 -16.46
C LYS A 385 9.29 16.29 -15.85
N GLU A 386 8.01 16.38 -15.51
CA GLU A 386 7.44 17.57 -14.89
C GLU A 386 8.03 17.83 -13.50
N ARG A 387 8.17 16.80 -12.66
CA ARG A 387 8.80 16.89 -11.34
C ARG A 387 10.28 17.31 -11.42
N LYS A 388 11.03 16.78 -12.40
CA LYS A 388 12.45 17.15 -12.61
C LYS A 388 12.59 18.59 -13.09
N ASN A 389 11.68 19.06 -13.95
CA ASN A 389 11.74 20.41 -14.51
C ASN A 389 11.29 21.50 -13.49
N LYS A 390 10.44 21.14 -12.53
CA LYS A 390 9.89 22.08 -11.54
C LYS A 390 10.02 21.54 -10.11
N PRO A 391 11.23 21.47 -9.57
CA PRO A 391 11.47 20.86 -8.25
C PRO A 391 10.83 21.65 -7.10
N GLU A 392 10.67 22.96 -7.23
CA GLU A 392 10.11 23.86 -6.20
C GLU A 392 8.58 24.00 -6.27
N ASP A 393 7.96 23.60 -7.37
CA ASP A 393 6.51 23.69 -7.54
C ASP A 393 5.80 22.52 -6.84
N GLU A 394 5.14 22.79 -5.72
CA GLU A 394 4.36 21.78 -4.98
C GLU A 394 3.34 21.05 -5.87
N ARG A 395 2.71 21.75 -6.82
CA ARG A 395 1.78 21.12 -7.75
C ARG A 395 2.46 20.10 -8.65
N ALA A 396 3.63 20.45 -9.18
CA ALA A 396 4.40 19.52 -10.01
C ALA A 396 4.84 18.28 -9.22
N GLN A 397 5.10 18.41 -7.92
CA GLN A 397 5.55 17.30 -7.08
C GLN A 397 4.42 16.32 -6.70
N TYR A 398 3.22 16.81 -6.46
CA TYR A 398 2.09 16.01 -5.94
C TYR A 398 0.96 15.86 -6.96
N GLU A 399 0.34 16.95 -7.39
CA GLU A 399 -0.86 16.93 -8.25
C GLU A 399 -0.57 16.47 -9.68
N SER A 400 0.66 16.53 -10.16
CA SER A 400 1.04 15.95 -11.46
C SER A 400 0.66 14.47 -11.58
N ARG A 401 0.61 13.73 -10.45
CA ARG A 401 0.20 12.32 -10.40
C ARG A 401 -1.27 12.10 -10.68
N LEU A 402 -2.12 13.11 -10.41
CA LEU A 402 -3.56 13.09 -10.71
C LEU A 402 -3.87 13.55 -12.15
N TRP A 403 -2.87 14.07 -12.88
CA TRP A 403 -3.11 14.60 -14.23
C TRP A 403 -3.75 13.57 -15.17
N TRP A 404 -3.22 12.36 -15.20
CA TRP A 404 -3.76 11.27 -16.02
C TRP A 404 -5.18 10.89 -15.60
N LEU A 405 -5.49 10.96 -14.30
CA LEU A 405 -6.82 10.68 -13.76
C LEU A 405 -7.86 11.68 -14.27
N LEU A 406 -7.50 12.93 -14.55
CA LEU A 406 -8.44 13.92 -15.11
C LEU A 406 -9.04 13.49 -16.46
N PHE A 407 -8.30 12.70 -17.23
CA PHE A 407 -8.78 12.18 -18.53
C PHE A 407 -9.42 10.81 -18.42
N THR A 408 -9.01 10.00 -17.47
CA THR A 408 -9.50 8.64 -17.32
C THR A 408 -10.69 8.51 -16.36
N ALA A 409 -10.79 9.36 -15.34
CA ALA A 409 -11.95 9.34 -14.42
C ALA A 409 -13.30 9.61 -15.12
N PRO A 410 -13.43 10.53 -16.09
CA PRO A 410 -14.67 10.72 -16.85
C PRO A 410 -15.14 9.48 -17.61
N CYS A 411 -14.22 8.53 -17.91
CA CYS A 411 -14.62 7.25 -18.50
C CYS A 411 -15.59 6.47 -17.60
N LEU A 412 -15.58 6.70 -16.27
CA LEU A 412 -16.51 6.02 -15.35
C LEU A 412 -17.97 6.41 -15.63
N PRO A 413 -18.38 7.67 -15.53
CA PRO A 413 -19.75 8.07 -15.85
C PRO A 413 -20.08 7.84 -17.33
N ILE A 414 -19.15 8.08 -18.28
CA ILE A 414 -19.40 7.83 -19.71
C ILE A 414 -19.66 6.34 -19.94
N GLY A 415 -18.86 5.45 -19.35
CA GLY A 415 -19.05 4.01 -19.46
C GLY A 415 -20.37 3.56 -18.84
N LEU A 416 -20.75 4.11 -17.67
CA LEU A 416 -21.99 3.74 -16.99
C LEU A 416 -23.24 4.18 -17.75
N ILE A 417 -23.29 5.41 -18.27
CA ILE A 417 -24.45 5.86 -19.04
C ILE A 417 -24.57 5.12 -20.38
N GLY A 418 -23.44 4.85 -21.05
CA GLY A 418 -23.42 4.04 -22.26
C GLY A 418 -23.83 2.61 -21.99
N PHE A 419 -23.34 1.97 -20.92
CA PHE A 419 -23.75 0.64 -20.50
C PHE A 419 -25.25 0.60 -20.18
N ALA A 420 -25.77 1.61 -19.45
CA ALA A 420 -27.17 1.71 -19.09
C ALA A 420 -28.11 1.57 -20.30
N TRP A 421 -27.87 2.35 -21.34
CA TRP A 421 -28.75 2.42 -22.50
C TRP A 421 -28.44 1.40 -23.60
N THR A 422 -27.31 0.69 -23.51
CA THR A 422 -26.99 -0.43 -24.39
C THR A 422 -27.34 -1.81 -23.80
N SER A 423 -27.72 -1.85 -22.51
CA SER A 423 -28.14 -3.06 -21.80
C SER A 423 -29.65 -3.32 -21.82
N THR A 424 -30.39 -2.67 -22.71
CA THR A 424 -31.86 -2.80 -22.83
C THR A 424 -32.32 -3.98 -23.64
N GLY A 425 -31.40 -4.83 -24.12
CA GLY A 425 -31.72 -6.03 -24.90
C GLY A 425 -31.87 -5.80 -26.40
N PRO A 426 -32.27 -6.83 -27.15
CA PRO A 426 -32.51 -6.69 -28.59
C PRO A 426 -33.52 -5.57 -28.91
N PRO A 427 -33.36 -4.82 -30.02
CA PRO A 427 -32.48 -5.10 -31.18
C PRO A 427 -31.04 -4.64 -31.07
N LEU A 428 -30.60 -4.09 -29.94
CA LEU A 428 -29.22 -3.62 -29.78
C LEU A 428 -28.24 -4.82 -29.73
N PRO A 429 -27.06 -4.68 -30.34
CA PRO A 429 -26.05 -5.74 -30.28
C PRO A 429 -25.42 -5.81 -28.89
N TRP A 430 -25.26 -7.01 -28.33
CA TRP A 430 -24.65 -7.28 -27.05
C TRP A 430 -23.21 -6.70 -26.90
N ILE A 431 -22.48 -6.61 -28.01
CA ILE A 431 -21.11 -6.06 -28.02
C ILE A 431 -21.04 -4.60 -27.57
N ALA A 432 -22.13 -3.83 -27.77
CA ALA A 432 -22.18 -2.41 -27.37
C ALA A 432 -22.06 -2.26 -25.85
N SER A 433 -22.78 -3.07 -25.07
CA SER A 433 -22.67 -3.06 -23.62
C SER A 433 -21.29 -3.49 -23.11
N MET A 434 -20.63 -4.44 -23.80
CA MET A 434 -19.26 -4.85 -23.48
C MET A 434 -18.22 -3.75 -23.74
N ILE A 435 -18.39 -2.96 -24.80
CA ILE A 435 -17.50 -1.80 -25.06
C ILE A 435 -17.61 -0.79 -23.92
N PHE A 436 -18.82 -0.46 -23.48
CA PHE A 436 -18.99 0.47 -22.35
C PHE A 436 -18.53 -0.13 -21.02
N ALA A 437 -18.66 -1.43 -20.80
CA ALA A 437 -18.07 -2.13 -19.66
C ALA A 437 -16.53 -2.04 -19.68
N ALA A 438 -15.89 -2.15 -20.85
CA ALA A 438 -14.46 -1.93 -20.99
C ALA A 438 -14.04 -0.49 -20.63
N ILE A 439 -14.85 0.51 -21.01
CA ILE A 439 -14.62 1.92 -20.64
C ILE A 439 -14.71 2.11 -19.10
N VAL A 440 -15.67 1.44 -18.44
CA VAL A 440 -15.72 1.40 -16.96
C VAL A 440 -14.45 0.77 -16.39
N GLY A 441 -13.96 -0.31 -17.01
CA GLY A 441 -12.69 -0.95 -16.63
C GLY A 441 -11.51 0.01 -16.71
N ILE A 442 -11.39 0.80 -17.80
CA ILE A 442 -10.33 1.84 -17.91
C ILE A 442 -10.36 2.77 -16.70
N ALA A 443 -11.54 3.28 -16.36
CA ALA A 443 -11.70 4.19 -15.24
C ALA A 443 -11.39 3.53 -13.89
N ASN A 444 -11.88 2.30 -13.67
CA ASN A 444 -11.67 1.59 -12.40
C ASN A 444 -10.18 1.39 -12.11
N TYR A 445 -9.41 0.87 -13.07
CA TYR A 445 -7.96 0.75 -12.91
C TYR A 445 -7.28 2.11 -12.67
N ALA A 446 -7.65 3.12 -13.45
CA ALA A 446 -7.05 4.44 -13.39
C ALA A 446 -7.30 5.14 -12.05
N ILE A 447 -8.51 5.05 -11.54
CA ILE A 447 -8.90 5.60 -10.24
C ILE A 447 -8.09 4.93 -9.14
N TYR A 448 -8.03 3.59 -9.13
CA TYR A 448 -7.29 2.86 -8.11
C TYR A 448 -5.80 3.21 -8.14
N MET A 449 -5.17 3.15 -9.32
CA MET A 449 -3.75 3.47 -9.46
C MET A 449 -3.41 4.90 -9.05
N ALA A 450 -4.14 5.89 -9.57
CA ALA A 450 -3.84 7.29 -9.31
C ALA A 450 -4.09 7.70 -7.85
N THR A 451 -5.12 7.14 -7.21
CA THR A 451 -5.41 7.41 -5.80
C THR A 451 -4.33 6.87 -4.87
N ILE A 452 -3.86 5.63 -5.10
CA ILE A 452 -2.76 5.03 -4.33
C ILE A 452 -1.47 5.82 -4.53
N ASP A 453 -1.08 6.10 -5.78
CA ASP A 453 0.15 6.82 -6.11
C ASP A 453 0.17 8.24 -5.49
N TYR A 454 -0.95 8.94 -5.55
CA TYR A 454 -1.09 10.25 -4.93
C TYR A 454 -0.98 10.18 -3.40
N MET A 455 -1.67 9.23 -2.74
CA MET A 455 -1.64 9.09 -1.29
C MET A 455 -0.26 8.72 -0.75
N ILE A 456 0.48 7.84 -1.45
CA ILE A 456 1.85 7.49 -1.08
C ILE A 456 2.73 8.75 -1.02
N CYS A 457 2.57 9.65 -1.97
CA CYS A 457 3.40 10.85 -2.04
C CYS A 457 2.92 11.98 -1.14
N ALA A 458 1.60 12.19 -1.03
CA ALA A 458 1.03 13.31 -0.30
C ALA A 458 1.16 13.17 1.22
N TYR A 459 1.18 11.94 1.74
CA TYR A 459 1.18 11.67 3.17
C TYR A 459 2.49 11.09 3.71
N GLY A 460 3.49 10.80 2.87
CA GLY A 460 4.85 10.37 3.26
C GLY A 460 4.90 9.35 4.40
N PRO A 461 5.27 9.73 5.64
CA PRO A 461 5.35 8.82 6.78
C PRO A 461 4.03 8.11 7.13
N TYR A 462 2.90 8.71 6.76
CA TYR A 462 1.55 8.18 6.98
C TYR A 462 0.94 7.54 5.72
N SER A 463 1.73 7.37 4.67
CA SER A 463 1.27 6.80 3.39
C SER A 463 0.59 5.44 3.55
N ALA A 464 1.16 4.56 4.37
CA ALA A 464 0.57 3.24 4.66
C ALA A 464 -0.83 3.36 5.29
N SER A 465 -1.04 4.33 6.19
CA SER A 465 -2.36 4.54 6.80
C SER A 465 -3.34 5.22 5.84
N ALA A 466 -2.88 6.12 4.97
CA ALA A 466 -3.73 6.75 3.96
C ALA A 466 -4.17 5.75 2.88
N THR A 467 -3.24 4.92 2.38
CA THR A 467 -3.54 3.85 1.41
C THR A 467 -4.34 2.72 2.02
N GLY A 468 -4.12 2.42 3.32
CA GLY A 468 -4.93 1.48 4.09
C GLY A 468 -6.38 1.94 4.19
N GLY A 469 -6.63 3.20 4.56
CA GLY A 469 -7.97 3.77 4.57
C GLY A 469 -8.68 3.72 3.20
N ASN A 470 -7.91 3.88 2.10
CA ASN A 470 -8.43 3.69 0.74
C ASN A 470 -8.79 2.22 0.48
N GLY A 471 -7.91 1.28 0.81
CA GLY A 471 -8.15 -0.15 0.65
C GLY A 471 -9.36 -0.63 1.46
N TRP A 472 -9.45 -0.19 2.73
CA TRP A 472 -10.60 -0.47 3.56
C TRP A 472 -11.91 0.01 2.93
N ALA A 473 -11.97 1.27 2.50
CA ALA A 473 -13.18 1.84 1.90
C ALA A 473 -13.58 1.10 0.61
N ARG A 474 -12.60 0.69 -0.19
CA ARG A 474 -12.80 -0.05 -1.43
C ARG A 474 -13.46 -1.41 -1.16
N ASP A 475 -12.86 -2.22 -0.33
CA ASP A 475 -13.33 -3.59 -0.08
C ASP A 475 -14.63 -3.59 0.75
N PHE A 476 -14.78 -2.64 1.68
CA PHE A 476 -15.96 -2.47 2.50
C PHE A 476 -17.18 -2.03 1.68
N LEU A 477 -17.03 -1.03 0.81
CA LEU A 477 -18.11 -0.58 -0.08
C LEU A 477 -18.49 -1.68 -1.09
N ALA A 478 -17.52 -2.40 -1.64
CA ALA A 478 -17.76 -3.55 -2.51
C ALA A 478 -18.59 -4.62 -1.79
N GLY A 479 -18.26 -4.94 -0.55
CA GLY A 479 -19.01 -5.89 0.27
C GLY A 479 -20.44 -5.45 0.55
N ILE A 480 -20.65 -4.22 0.98
CA ILE A 480 -21.99 -3.68 1.28
C ILE A 480 -22.85 -3.60 0.02
N LEU A 481 -22.31 -3.07 -1.09
CA LEU A 481 -23.10 -2.87 -2.31
C LEU A 481 -23.36 -4.16 -3.10
N THR A 482 -22.64 -5.24 -2.84
CA THR A 482 -22.95 -6.56 -3.39
C THR A 482 -24.30 -7.09 -2.92
N LEU A 483 -24.71 -6.80 -1.68
CA LEU A 483 -25.98 -7.27 -1.11
C LEU A 483 -27.21 -6.73 -1.85
N PRO A 484 -27.39 -5.40 -2.00
CA PRO A 484 -28.54 -4.85 -2.69
C PRO A 484 -28.45 -4.93 -4.22
N ALA A 485 -27.32 -5.38 -4.81
CA ALA A 485 -27.07 -5.29 -6.24
C ALA A 485 -28.21 -5.89 -7.09
N THR A 486 -28.62 -7.13 -6.85
CA THR A 486 -29.68 -7.76 -7.64
C THR A 486 -31.04 -7.11 -7.43
N PRO A 487 -31.54 -6.89 -6.19
CA PRO A 487 -32.78 -6.13 -6.00
C PRO A 487 -32.75 -4.73 -6.62
N PHE A 488 -31.58 -4.07 -6.57
CA PHE A 488 -31.39 -2.76 -7.16
C PHE A 488 -31.59 -2.78 -8.69
N PHE A 489 -30.97 -3.73 -9.39
CA PHE A 489 -31.13 -3.85 -10.83
C PHE A 489 -32.50 -4.39 -11.27
N GLN A 490 -33.15 -5.21 -10.44
CA GLN A 490 -34.46 -5.81 -10.80
C GLN A 490 -35.66 -4.92 -10.48
N ASN A 491 -35.60 -4.10 -9.40
CA ASN A 491 -36.78 -3.44 -8.84
C ASN A 491 -36.83 -1.92 -9.05
N ILE A 492 -35.86 -1.33 -9.74
CA ILE A 492 -35.83 0.13 -9.94
C ILE A 492 -36.06 0.49 -11.41
N PRO A 493 -37.14 1.19 -11.75
CA PRO A 493 -38.22 1.72 -10.88
C PRO A 493 -39.24 0.64 -10.49
N SER A 494 -39.34 -0.44 -11.24
CA SER A 494 -40.24 -1.59 -11.01
C SER A 494 -39.77 -2.78 -11.83
N SER A 495 -39.92 -3.98 -11.31
CA SER A 495 -39.59 -5.24 -12.03
C SER A 495 -40.39 -5.45 -13.32
N SER A 496 -41.54 -4.81 -13.47
CA SER A 496 -42.37 -4.85 -14.69
C SER A 496 -41.93 -3.87 -15.78
N ASN A 497 -40.98 -2.96 -15.47
CA ASN A 497 -40.49 -2.00 -16.46
C ASN A 497 -39.41 -2.64 -17.33
N PRO A 498 -39.52 -2.69 -18.67
CA PRO A 498 -38.50 -3.28 -19.54
C PRO A 498 -37.12 -2.62 -19.45
N ASN A 499 -37.08 -1.37 -19.04
CA ASN A 499 -35.84 -0.58 -18.93
C ASN A 499 -35.27 -0.50 -17.51
N HIS A 500 -35.67 -1.38 -16.58
CA HIS A 500 -35.24 -1.33 -15.18
C HIS A 500 -33.71 -1.35 -15.05
N LEU A 501 -32.97 -2.12 -15.86
CA LEU A 501 -31.52 -2.17 -15.88
C LEU A 501 -30.88 -0.82 -16.26
N ALA A 502 -31.48 -0.12 -17.24
CA ALA A 502 -31.00 1.19 -17.68
C ALA A 502 -31.18 2.25 -16.60
N TYR A 503 -32.34 2.28 -15.92
CA TYR A 503 -32.59 3.24 -14.85
C TYR A 503 -31.69 3.02 -13.64
N ALA A 504 -31.50 1.74 -13.22
CA ALA A 504 -30.58 1.40 -12.15
C ALA A 504 -29.15 1.88 -12.46
N SER A 505 -28.65 1.55 -13.67
CA SER A 505 -27.32 2.00 -14.11
C SER A 505 -27.21 3.52 -14.25
N THR A 506 -28.31 4.23 -14.59
CA THR A 506 -28.33 5.69 -14.65
C THR A 506 -28.19 6.34 -13.27
N ILE A 507 -28.73 5.71 -12.20
CA ILE A 507 -28.50 6.17 -10.83
C ILE A 507 -27.01 6.07 -10.48
N LEU A 508 -26.36 4.96 -10.84
CA LEU A 508 -24.92 4.76 -10.62
C LEU A 508 -24.09 5.79 -11.41
N PHE A 509 -24.53 6.12 -12.63
CA PHE A 509 -23.94 7.22 -13.41
C PHE A 509 -23.99 8.56 -12.64
N CYS A 510 -25.14 8.94 -12.08
CA CYS A 510 -25.27 10.20 -11.34
C CYS A 510 -24.32 10.27 -10.14
N ILE A 511 -24.20 9.17 -9.37
CA ILE A 511 -23.29 9.08 -8.23
C ILE A 511 -21.84 9.20 -8.71
N SER A 512 -21.45 8.46 -9.74
CA SER A 512 -20.09 8.49 -10.30
C SER A 512 -19.73 9.88 -10.83
N PHE A 513 -20.66 10.58 -11.46
CA PHE A 513 -20.46 11.92 -12.00
C PHE A 513 -20.10 12.93 -10.89
N VAL A 514 -20.83 12.90 -9.78
CA VAL A 514 -20.54 13.76 -8.62
C VAL A 514 -19.16 13.45 -8.03
N LEU A 515 -18.83 12.17 -7.88
CA LEU A 515 -17.51 11.74 -7.33
C LEU A 515 -16.36 12.14 -8.27
N VAL A 516 -16.54 12.03 -9.57
CA VAL A 516 -15.53 12.45 -10.56
C VAL A 516 -15.33 13.95 -10.54
N LEU A 517 -16.39 14.77 -10.41
CA LEU A 517 -16.25 16.22 -10.25
C LEU A 517 -15.39 16.58 -9.04
N ALA A 518 -15.51 15.84 -7.94
CA ALA A 518 -14.69 16.07 -6.76
C ALA A 518 -13.19 15.86 -7.00
N VAL A 519 -12.79 15.00 -7.96
CA VAL A 519 -11.37 14.83 -8.35
C VAL A 519 -10.81 16.12 -8.95
N TYR A 520 -11.57 16.80 -9.79
CA TYR A 520 -11.14 18.08 -10.36
C TYR A 520 -10.96 19.15 -9.28
N VAL A 521 -11.84 19.16 -8.28
CA VAL A 521 -11.71 20.05 -7.12
C VAL A 521 -10.42 19.74 -6.35
N ILE A 522 -10.11 18.46 -6.12
CA ILE A 522 -8.85 18.05 -5.44
C ILE A 522 -7.64 18.45 -6.28
N TYR A 523 -7.67 18.25 -7.59
CA TYR A 523 -6.57 18.66 -8.47
C TYR A 523 -6.28 20.15 -8.39
N TRP A 524 -7.32 20.99 -8.37
CA TRP A 524 -7.15 22.45 -8.32
C TRP A 524 -6.91 23.00 -6.92
N LYS A 525 -7.51 22.42 -5.89
CA LYS A 525 -7.43 22.88 -4.49
C LYS A 525 -6.47 22.03 -3.63
N GLY A 526 -5.80 21.04 -4.20
CA GLY A 526 -4.89 20.11 -3.50
C GLY A 526 -3.87 20.80 -2.59
N PRO A 527 -3.10 21.79 -3.07
CA PRO A 527 -2.15 22.52 -2.22
C PRO A 527 -2.80 23.17 -1.00
N VAL A 528 -4.01 23.73 -1.14
CA VAL A 528 -4.74 24.35 -0.03
C VAL A 528 -5.23 23.30 0.97
N LEU A 529 -5.73 22.17 0.47
CA LEU A 529 -6.21 21.07 1.31
C LEU A 529 -5.06 20.44 2.09
N ARG A 530 -3.89 20.21 1.47
CA ARG A 530 -2.71 19.70 2.16
C ARG A 530 -2.19 20.65 3.24
N LYS A 531 -2.19 21.97 2.98
CA LYS A 531 -1.79 22.97 3.99
C LYS A 531 -2.72 23.01 5.22
N ARG A 532 -3.94 22.49 5.12
CA ARG A 532 -4.87 22.34 6.25
C ARG A 532 -4.77 20.97 6.94
N SER A 533 -4.09 20.02 6.33
CA SER A 533 -3.95 18.66 6.87
C SER A 533 -2.78 18.59 7.85
N PRO A 534 -3.01 18.23 9.12
CA PRO A 534 -1.94 18.06 10.10
C PRO A 534 -0.99 16.91 9.75
N PHE A 535 -1.47 15.87 9.07
CA PHE A 535 -0.66 14.74 8.64
C PHE A 535 0.26 15.08 7.45
N ALA A 536 -0.23 15.86 6.48
CA ALA A 536 0.58 16.30 5.35
C ALA A 536 1.62 17.36 5.75
N GLN A 537 1.34 18.21 6.74
CA GLN A 537 2.29 19.22 7.24
C GLN A 537 3.48 18.62 7.98
N GLN A 538 3.31 17.51 8.69
CA GLN A 538 4.42 16.81 9.33
C GLN A 538 5.47 16.32 8.32
N LEU A 539 5.07 16.01 7.09
CA LEU A 539 5.99 15.68 5.99
C LEU A 539 6.81 16.89 5.54
N ALA A 540 6.19 18.07 5.44
CA ALA A 540 6.89 19.30 5.05
C ALA A 540 7.95 19.70 6.09
N GLY A 541 7.60 19.66 7.38
CA GLY A 541 8.54 19.93 8.47
C GLY A 541 9.71 18.94 8.54
N ALA A 542 9.48 17.68 8.28
CA ALA A 542 10.55 16.67 8.23
C ALA A 542 11.51 16.89 7.05
N ARG A 543 11.02 17.35 5.90
CA ARG A 543 11.86 17.71 4.74
C ARG A 543 12.71 18.94 4.97
N GLU A 544 12.18 19.96 5.64
CA GLU A 544 12.95 21.17 6.01
C GLU A 544 14.08 20.85 6.98
N GLN A 545 13.84 20.00 7.98
CA GLN A 545 14.87 19.58 8.95
C GLN A 545 15.99 18.74 8.34
N THR A 546 15.73 18.00 7.27
CA THR A 546 16.72 17.16 6.60
C THR A 546 17.48 17.88 5.47
N GLY A 547 17.31 19.20 5.30
CA GLY A 547 18.00 20.00 4.30
C GLY A 547 17.76 19.57 2.86
N GLY A 548 16.54 19.10 2.55
CA GLY A 548 16.18 18.64 1.22
C GLY A 548 16.68 17.23 0.88
N ARG A 549 17.41 16.55 1.78
CA ARG A 549 17.69 15.12 1.63
C ARG A 549 16.36 14.36 1.68
N ARG A 550 16.15 13.53 0.69
CA ARG A 550 14.95 12.70 0.61
C ARG A 550 14.85 11.85 1.87
N VAL A 551 13.78 12.02 2.60
CA VAL A 551 13.38 11.07 3.62
C VAL A 551 12.84 9.87 2.84
N SER A 552 13.70 8.89 2.58
CA SER A 552 13.27 7.53 2.22
C SER A 552 12.24 7.12 3.27
N ALA A 553 11.23 6.36 2.88
CA ALA A 553 10.12 5.97 3.74
C ALA A 553 10.59 5.83 5.19
N VAL A 554 10.17 6.78 6.03
CA VAL A 554 10.54 6.75 7.44
C VAL A 554 10.04 5.43 7.98
N PRO A 555 10.88 4.64 8.64
CA PRO A 555 10.44 3.43 9.30
C PRO A 555 9.19 3.75 10.11
N GLY A 556 8.16 2.94 9.99
CA GLY A 556 6.93 3.12 10.74
C GLY A 556 7.20 3.39 12.20
N LEU A 557 6.22 3.79 12.96
CA LEU A 557 6.12 4.01 14.42
C LEU A 557 7.38 4.44 15.20
N TYR A 558 8.59 4.03 14.79
CA TYR A 558 9.87 4.33 15.45
C TYR A 558 10.32 5.78 15.28
N GLY A 559 9.93 6.48 14.23
CA GLY A 559 10.26 7.90 14.02
C GLY A 559 9.62 8.84 15.05
N SER A 560 8.50 8.47 15.64
CA SER A 560 7.85 9.30 16.66
C SER A 560 8.44 9.11 18.06
N ARG A 561 9.10 7.97 18.32
CA ARG A 561 9.76 7.72 19.62
C ARG A 561 11.05 8.51 19.78
N HIS A 562 11.79 8.76 18.72
CA HIS A 562 13.04 9.51 18.80
C HIS A 562 12.83 11.03 18.95
N ASN A 563 11.75 11.60 18.41
CA ASN A 563 11.48 13.03 18.57
C ASN A 563 10.88 13.40 19.95
N SER A 564 10.31 12.43 20.68
CA SER A 564 9.83 12.68 22.05
C SER A 564 10.93 12.61 23.13
N ILE A 565 12.13 12.13 22.78
CA ILE A 565 13.26 12.01 23.72
C ILE A 565 14.13 13.30 23.74
N VAL A 566 14.03 14.16 22.73
CA VAL A 566 14.84 15.40 22.64
C VAL A 566 14.19 16.61 23.32
N GLY A 567 12.92 16.52 23.74
CA GLY A 567 12.15 17.67 24.29
C GLY A 567 11.64 17.55 25.72
N GLY A 568 12.02 16.54 26.49
CA GLY A 568 11.56 16.37 27.87
C GLY A 568 12.70 16.31 28.87
N SER A 569 12.78 17.26 29.82
CA SER A 569 13.65 17.18 30.98
C SER A 569 13.46 15.85 31.70
N PRO A 570 14.52 15.13 32.08
CA PRO A 570 14.40 13.81 32.70
C PRO A 570 13.77 13.93 34.10
N ALA A 571 12.68 13.20 34.30
CA ALA A 571 12.23 12.90 35.64
C ALA A 571 13.26 11.97 36.31
N PRO A 572 13.58 12.16 37.61
CA PRO A 572 14.59 11.35 38.27
C PRO A 572 14.05 9.93 38.52
N GLY A 573 14.65 8.92 37.88
CA GLY A 573 14.37 7.54 38.25
C GLY A 573 14.35 6.44 37.20
N SER A 574 14.63 6.67 35.92
CA SER A 574 14.75 5.56 34.96
C SER A 574 16.10 5.58 34.24
N ARG A 575 16.94 4.61 34.53
CA ARG A 575 18.19 4.35 33.81
C ARG A 575 17.89 3.84 32.41
N ARG A 576 18.27 4.63 31.39
CA ARG A 576 18.34 4.20 29.99
C ARG A 576 19.79 4.29 29.54
N GLY A 577 20.32 3.20 29.00
CA GLY A 577 21.60 3.23 28.29
C GLY A 577 21.51 4.22 27.13
N SER A 578 22.50 5.08 26.98
CA SER A 578 22.60 6.04 25.88
C SER A 578 22.90 5.31 24.57
N VAL A 579 22.08 5.51 23.54
CA VAL A 579 22.36 5.05 22.18
C VAL A 579 23.16 6.15 21.50
N VAL A 580 24.42 5.91 21.23
CA VAL A 580 25.29 6.84 20.47
C VAL A 580 25.17 6.49 18.99
N ARG A 581 24.77 7.46 18.16
CA ARG A 581 24.83 7.33 16.71
C ARG A 581 26.29 7.32 16.26
N GLY A 582 26.70 6.24 15.58
CA GLY A 582 28.05 6.09 15.06
C GLY A 582 28.39 7.17 14.03
N ALA A 583 29.57 7.75 14.17
CA ALA A 583 30.18 8.57 13.14
C ALA A 583 30.54 7.68 11.94
N SER A 584 30.19 8.11 10.75
CA SER A 584 30.44 7.42 9.48
C SER A 584 31.93 7.08 9.32
N TYR A 585 32.24 5.81 9.14
CA TYR A 585 33.51 5.41 8.57
C TYR A 585 33.48 5.72 7.08
N ALA A 586 34.16 6.80 6.68
CA ALA A 586 34.39 7.10 5.28
C ALA A 586 35.31 6.03 4.68
N SER A 587 34.75 5.09 3.95
CA SER A 587 35.51 4.27 3.02
C SER A 587 35.76 5.13 1.77
N GLN A 588 37.02 5.45 1.50
CA GLN A 588 37.46 5.97 0.19
C GLN A 588 37.16 4.90 -0.86
N SER A 589 36.04 5.03 -1.55
CA SER A 589 35.79 4.26 -2.77
C SER A 589 36.10 5.12 -3.99
N ARG A 590 37.01 4.61 -4.79
CA ARG A 590 37.47 5.12 -6.07
C ARG A 590 36.27 5.45 -6.97
N VAL A 591 36.29 6.65 -7.49
CA VAL A 591 35.49 7.08 -8.65
C VAL A 591 35.88 6.23 -9.84
N ASN A 592 35.01 5.34 -10.28
CA ASN A 592 35.06 4.75 -11.62
C ASN A 592 33.92 5.33 -12.44
N SER A 593 34.28 6.25 -13.29
CA SER A 593 33.49 6.73 -14.41
C SER A 593 33.12 5.56 -15.34
N ARG A 594 31.82 5.33 -15.57
CA ARG A 594 31.35 4.48 -16.67
C ARG A 594 30.63 5.34 -17.72
N PRO A 595 30.86 5.07 -19.01
CA PRO A 595 30.17 5.76 -20.07
C PRO A 595 28.75 5.24 -20.29
N SER A 596 27.91 6.15 -20.76
CA SER A 596 26.55 5.97 -21.23
C SER A 596 26.43 4.89 -22.34
N TYR A 597 25.45 4.00 -22.16
CA TYR A 597 24.61 3.43 -23.20
C TYR A 597 23.18 3.31 -22.65
#